data_bba995f0a32590bd11e0a7707e214d09
#
_entry.id   bba995f0a32590bd11e0a7707e214d09
#
_cell.length_a   1.000
_cell.length_b   1.000
_cell.length_c   1.000
_cell.angle_alpha   90.00
_cell.angle_beta   90.00
_cell.angle_gamma   90.00
#
_symmetry.space_group_name_H-M   'P 1'
#
loop_
_entity.id
_entity.type
_entity.pdbx_description
1 polymer ?
#
loop_
_entity_poly.entity_id
_entity_poly.type
_entity_poly.pdbx_seq_one_letter_code
_entity_poly.pdbx_strand_id
1 'polypeptide(L)'
;TILMPTILSKDTENGKYGILDVRIKMKSGAQMDLEMQVAPFKFWNNRVIFYLSKMYTDQIKEGQRYEDLKPCIHVSILNFNLFPEDQTCFREIAFCDLTTKQKYTDLLGIYVVELKKLPPEQKKESLIIKWMRFLSAERKEEFEKMAGEDNYINEAYEILQKLSADEQKRLEYEARQKAILDYNSQMSSSREEGIRIGEECGEKRGIKKGETRLNELYERLISDGRTKELEKAITDEEYRESLYKEYQLNL
;
A
#
# COMPACT_ATOMS: atom_id res chain seq x y z
N THR A 1 -29.83 0.50 -0.96
CA THR A 1 -28.44 0.66 -1.43
C THR A 1 -28.48 1.00 -2.91
N ILE A 2 -27.73 1.99 -3.32
CA ILE A 2 -27.64 2.47 -4.70
C ILE A 2 -26.16 2.51 -5.08
N LEU A 3 -25.79 1.94 -6.24
CA LEU A 3 -24.47 2.12 -6.83
C LEU A 3 -24.34 3.55 -7.33
N MET A 4 -23.20 4.17 -7.06
CA MET A 4 -22.87 5.55 -7.40
C MET A 4 -21.81 5.58 -8.51
N PRO A 5 -21.70 6.68 -9.27
CA PRO A 5 -20.56 6.86 -10.15
C PRO A 5 -19.23 6.73 -9.37
N THR A 6 -18.29 5.99 -9.94
CA THR A 6 -17.00 5.72 -9.31
C THR A 6 -15.97 6.83 -9.51
N ILE A 7 -16.21 7.73 -10.47
CA ILE A 7 -15.34 8.89 -10.72
C ILE A 7 -15.75 10.02 -9.78
N LEU A 8 -14.82 10.44 -8.92
CA LEU A 8 -14.94 11.62 -8.07
C LEU A 8 -14.49 12.86 -8.85
N SER A 9 -15.27 13.94 -8.76
CA SER A 9 -15.00 15.17 -9.50
C SER A 9 -13.65 15.80 -9.15
N LYS A 10 -13.09 16.56 -10.09
CA LYS A 10 -11.95 17.43 -9.80
C LYS A 10 -12.46 18.71 -9.13
N ASP A 11 -11.77 19.16 -8.08
CA ASP A 11 -12.07 20.43 -7.43
C ASP A 11 -11.46 21.63 -8.18
N THR A 12 -10.43 21.37 -8.97
CA THR A 12 -9.73 22.36 -9.81
C THR A 12 -9.32 21.75 -11.14
N GLU A 13 -9.02 22.58 -12.14
CA GLU A 13 -8.62 22.15 -13.47
C GLU A 13 -7.40 21.21 -13.44
N ASN A 14 -6.45 21.45 -12.53
CA ASN A 14 -5.26 20.62 -12.28
C ASN A 14 -5.43 19.61 -11.14
N GLY A 15 -6.63 19.46 -10.58
CA GLY A 15 -6.92 18.54 -9.48
C GLY A 15 -6.78 17.06 -9.92
N LYS A 16 -6.39 16.21 -8.98
CA LYS A 16 -6.33 14.76 -9.22
C LYS A 16 -7.74 14.15 -9.21
N TYR A 17 -8.05 13.31 -10.20
CA TYR A 17 -9.25 12.48 -10.16
C TYR A 17 -9.14 11.41 -9.06
N GLY A 18 -10.24 11.15 -8.36
CA GLY A 18 -10.42 9.92 -7.61
C GLY A 18 -11.19 8.94 -8.50
N ILE A 19 -10.68 7.71 -8.63
CA ILE A 19 -11.39 6.62 -9.32
C ILE A 19 -11.49 5.49 -8.30
N LEU A 20 -12.73 5.17 -7.91
CA LEU A 20 -13.07 4.13 -6.95
C LEU A 20 -13.44 2.84 -7.70
N ASP A 21 -13.19 1.67 -7.09
CA ASP A 21 -13.60 0.40 -7.69
C ASP A 21 -15.12 0.24 -7.60
N VAL A 22 -15.69 0.39 -6.40
CA VAL A 22 -17.14 0.33 -6.17
C VAL A 22 -17.56 1.40 -5.18
N ARG A 23 -18.49 2.27 -5.56
CA ARG A 23 -19.06 3.29 -4.67
C ARG A 23 -20.53 3.01 -4.41
N ILE A 24 -20.93 3.01 -3.15
CA ILE A 24 -22.28 2.66 -2.70
C ILE A 24 -22.84 3.80 -1.85
N LYS A 25 -24.14 4.13 -2.04
CA LYS A 25 -24.89 4.99 -1.15
C LYS A 25 -25.97 4.17 -0.44
N MET A 26 -25.97 4.20 0.87
CA MET A 26 -26.94 3.52 1.71
C MET A 26 -28.24 4.32 1.84
N LYS A 27 -29.32 3.69 2.29
CA LYS A 27 -30.60 4.38 2.58
C LYS A 27 -30.47 5.47 3.63
N SER A 28 -29.53 5.36 4.57
CA SER A 28 -29.22 6.37 5.59
C SER A 28 -28.55 7.63 5.02
N GLY A 29 -28.12 7.58 3.76
CA GLY A 29 -27.30 8.61 3.12
C GLY A 29 -25.80 8.38 3.26
N ALA A 30 -25.37 7.47 4.14
CA ALA A 30 -23.96 7.12 4.27
C ALA A 30 -23.40 6.57 2.94
N GLN A 31 -22.16 6.89 2.66
CA GLN A 31 -21.45 6.45 1.45
C GLN A 31 -20.35 5.46 1.81
N MET A 32 -20.16 4.50 0.96
CA MET A 32 -19.12 3.49 1.13
C MET A 32 -18.35 3.32 -0.18
N ASP A 33 -17.06 3.26 -0.07
CA ASP A 33 -16.12 2.91 -1.13
C ASP A 33 -15.52 1.54 -0.80
N LEU A 34 -15.58 0.60 -1.75
CA LEU A 34 -14.92 -0.71 -1.64
C LEU A 34 -13.82 -0.78 -2.67
N GLU A 35 -12.59 -1.01 -2.22
CA GLU A 35 -11.44 -1.25 -3.08
C GLU A 35 -10.84 -2.62 -2.80
N MET A 36 -10.61 -3.40 -3.87
CA MET A 36 -9.92 -4.69 -3.79
C MET A 36 -8.52 -4.55 -4.38
N GLN A 37 -7.50 -4.94 -3.61
CA GLN A 37 -6.11 -4.83 -4.01
C GLN A 37 -5.37 -6.16 -3.85
N VAL A 38 -4.77 -6.64 -4.93
CA VAL A 38 -4.08 -7.93 -4.97
C VAL A 38 -2.61 -7.81 -4.58
N ALA A 39 -1.95 -6.71 -4.95
CA ALA A 39 -0.53 -6.46 -4.71
C ALA A 39 -0.30 -5.27 -3.77
N PRO A 40 0.74 -5.32 -2.92
CA PRO A 40 1.08 -4.20 -2.04
C PRO A 40 1.37 -2.92 -2.82
N PHE A 41 0.88 -1.79 -2.30
CA PHE A 41 1.15 -0.46 -2.82
C PHE A 41 1.74 0.41 -1.70
N LYS A 42 2.94 0.95 -1.93
CA LYS A 42 3.73 1.69 -0.92
C LYS A 42 2.97 2.82 -0.23
N PHE A 43 2.09 3.50 -0.96
CA PHE A 43 1.35 4.67 -0.48
C PHE A 43 -0.14 4.35 -0.29
N TRP A 44 -0.47 3.11 0.08
CA TRP A 44 -1.86 2.67 0.24
C TRP A 44 -2.64 3.56 1.22
N ASN A 45 -2.10 3.81 2.41
CA ASN A 45 -2.77 4.64 3.41
C ASN A 45 -3.05 6.07 2.91
N ASN A 46 -2.12 6.66 2.16
CA ASN A 46 -2.31 7.99 1.57
C ASN A 46 -3.45 7.97 0.54
N ARG A 47 -3.55 6.93 -0.28
CA ARG A 47 -4.61 6.75 -1.27
C ARG A 47 -5.97 6.60 -0.60
N VAL A 48 -6.07 5.76 0.42
CA VAL A 48 -7.30 5.55 1.21
C VAL A 48 -7.80 6.86 1.81
N ILE A 49 -6.92 7.60 2.50
CA ILE A 49 -7.27 8.89 3.11
C ILE A 49 -7.68 9.90 2.04
N PHE A 50 -6.98 9.95 0.90
CA PHE A 50 -7.33 10.86 -0.20
C PHE A 50 -8.73 10.57 -0.74
N TYR A 51 -9.08 9.31 -1.01
CA TYR A 51 -10.39 8.94 -1.53
C TYR A 51 -11.50 9.16 -0.51
N LEU A 52 -11.28 8.77 0.73
CA LEU A 52 -12.23 8.98 1.81
C LEU A 52 -12.53 10.47 2.02
N SER A 53 -11.49 11.32 2.05
CA SER A 53 -11.62 12.76 2.19
C SER A 53 -12.37 13.38 1.02
N LYS A 54 -12.03 12.97 -0.21
CA LYS A 54 -12.68 13.48 -1.40
C LYS A 54 -14.14 13.07 -1.48
N MET A 55 -14.47 11.83 -1.17
CA MET A 55 -15.85 11.34 -1.08
C MET A 55 -16.65 12.10 -0.01
N TYR A 56 -16.01 12.47 1.09
CA TYR A 56 -16.64 13.24 2.16
C TYR A 56 -16.91 14.69 1.75
N THR A 57 -15.93 15.36 1.17
CA THR A 57 -16.06 16.77 0.74
C THR A 57 -16.98 16.95 -0.46
N ASP A 58 -17.07 15.97 -1.35
CA ASP A 58 -17.97 15.99 -2.52
C ASP A 58 -19.48 16.00 -2.15
N GLN A 59 -19.82 15.79 -0.87
CA GLN A 59 -21.22 15.72 -0.43
C GLN A 59 -21.92 17.07 -0.38
N ILE A 60 -21.19 18.15 -0.13
CA ILE A 60 -21.72 19.49 0.00
C ILE A 60 -20.99 20.49 -0.90
N LYS A 61 -21.71 21.52 -1.30
CA LYS A 61 -21.20 22.64 -2.10
C LYS A 61 -21.25 23.92 -1.29
N GLU A 62 -20.68 25.00 -1.84
CA GLU A 62 -20.75 26.33 -1.25
C GLU A 62 -22.17 26.71 -0.85
N GLY A 63 -22.34 27.21 0.37
CA GLY A 63 -23.63 27.60 0.94
C GLY A 63 -24.46 26.48 1.57
N GLN A 64 -24.06 25.21 1.44
CA GLN A 64 -24.73 24.08 2.12
C GLN A 64 -24.21 23.92 3.56
N ARG A 65 -25.03 23.28 4.40
CA ARG A 65 -24.76 23.18 5.84
C ARG A 65 -23.92 21.94 6.16
N TYR A 66 -22.99 22.04 7.10
CA TYR A 66 -22.16 20.91 7.54
C TYR A 66 -22.96 19.78 8.19
N GLU A 67 -24.16 20.05 8.74
CA GLU A 67 -25.06 19.03 9.29
C GLU A 67 -25.66 18.10 8.23
N ASP A 68 -25.59 18.46 6.96
CA ASP A 68 -26.05 17.64 5.85
C ASP A 68 -25.04 16.53 5.50
N LEU A 69 -23.79 16.63 5.98
CA LEU A 69 -22.76 15.61 5.78
C LEU A 69 -23.16 14.27 6.39
N LYS A 70 -22.97 13.20 5.63
CA LYS A 70 -23.25 11.83 6.04
C LYS A 70 -21.97 11.03 6.17
N PRO A 71 -21.96 9.95 6.94
CA PRO A 71 -20.79 9.09 7.09
C PRO A 71 -20.22 8.63 5.76
N CYS A 72 -18.91 8.63 5.66
CA CYS A 72 -18.14 8.01 4.59
C CYS A 72 -17.26 6.89 5.13
N ILE A 73 -17.30 5.76 4.49
CA ILE A 73 -16.61 4.55 4.88
C ILE A 73 -15.77 4.07 3.70
N HIS A 74 -14.49 3.82 3.93
CA HIS A 74 -13.63 3.12 2.98
C HIS A 74 -13.42 1.68 3.45
N VAL A 75 -13.60 0.71 2.56
CA VAL A 75 -13.37 -0.71 2.80
C VAL A 75 -12.26 -1.19 1.89
N SER A 76 -11.10 -1.48 2.47
CA SER A 76 -9.96 -2.11 1.79
C SER A 76 -10.06 -3.63 1.89
N ILE A 77 -10.16 -4.34 0.76
CA ILE A 77 -10.09 -5.80 0.70
C ILE A 77 -8.74 -6.18 0.09
N LEU A 78 -7.84 -6.72 0.91
CA LEU A 78 -6.43 -6.87 0.58
C LEU A 78 -6.02 -8.34 0.50
N ASN A 79 -5.43 -8.76 -0.61
CA ASN A 79 -4.79 -10.07 -0.74
C ASN A 79 -3.31 -10.05 -0.34
N PHE A 80 -2.96 -9.21 0.63
CA PHE A 80 -1.63 -9.11 1.25
C PHE A 80 -1.76 -8.61 2.69
N ASN A 81 -0.67 -8.73 3.47
CA ASN A 81 -0.64 -8.24 4.85
C ASN A 81 -0.21 -6.77 4.87
N LEU A 82 -1.16 -5.87 5.17
CA LEU A 82 -0.88 -4.45 5.40
C LEU A 82 -0.31 -4.21 6.81
N PHE A 83 -0.73 -5.02 7.78
CA PHE A 83 -0.29 -4.99 9.19
C PHE A 83 0.40 -6.31 9.54
N PRO A 84 1.69 -6.48 9.22
CA PRO A 84 2.38 -7.76 9.43
C PRO A 84 2.59 -8.12 10.89
N GLU A 85 2.36 -7.19 11.82
CA GLU A 85 2.66 -7.35 13.26
C GLU A 85 1.67 -8.26 14.00
N ASP A 86 0.50 -8.49 13.43
CA ASP A 86 -0.55 -9.30 14.06
C ASP A 86 -1.30 -10.21 13.07
N GLN A 87 -2.26 -11.01 13.57
CA GLN A 87 -3.08 -11.94 12.79
C GLN A 87 -4.54 -11.49 12.66
N THR A 88 -4.84 -10.23 12.93
CA THR A 88 -6.21 -9.70 12.84
C THR A 88 -6.61 -9.54 11.38
N CYS A 89 -7.54 -10.38 10.91
CA CYS A 89 -7.99 -10.39 9.51
C CYS A 89 -8.99 -9.28 9.15
N PHE A 90 -9.71 -8.75 10.13
CA PHE A 90 -10.67 -7.66 9.97
C PHE A 90 -10.42 -6.58 11.01
N ARG A 91 -10.39 -5.32 10.58
CA ARG A 91 -10.02 -4.22 11.45
C ARG A 91 -10.84 -2.96 11.10
N GLU A 92 -11.32 -2.30 12.15
CA GLU A 92 -11.92 -0.97 12.07
C GLU A 92 -10.90 0.08 12.50
N ILE A 93 -10.70 1.10 11.69
CA ILE A 93 -9.86 2.26 11.98
C ILE A 93 -10.76 3.49 12.01
N ALA A 94 -10.67 4.27 13.07
CA ALA A 94 -11.50 5.43 13.31
C ALA A 94 -10.68 6.61 13.85
N PHE A 95 -11.24 7.81 13.74
CA PHE A 95 -10.68 8.99 14.39
C PHE A 95 -10.95 8.93 15.88
N CYS A 96 -9.89 8.95 16.69
CA CYS A 96 -9.96 8.84 18.14
C CYS A 96 -9.19 9.97 18.81
N ASP A 97 -9.70 10.45 19.94
CA ASP A 97 -8.94 11.26 20.89
C ASP A 97 -7.86 10.38 21.53
N LEU A 98 -6.60 10.71 21.30
CA LEU A 98 -5.46 9.92 21.81
C LEU A 98 -5.30 10.00 23.32
N THR A 99 -5.87 11.02 23.97
CA THR A 99 -5.81 11.19 25.43
C THR A 99 -6.87 10.33 26.14
N THR A 100 -8.11 10.44 25.69
CA THR A 100 -9.26 9.74 26.31
C THR A 100 -9.53 8.36 25.71
N LYS A 101 -8.93 8.04 24.55
CA LYS A 101 -9.19 6.84 23.75
C LYS A 101 -10.64 6.72 23.24
N GLN A 102 -11.39 7.81 23.27
CA GLN A 102 -12.76 7.84 22.79
C GLN A 102 -12.81 8.13 21.30
N LYS A 103 -13.76 7.54 20.60
CA LYS A 103 -14.03 7.84 19.19
C LYS A 103 -14.51 9.29 19.08
N TYR A 104 -13.84 10.07 18.25
CA TYR A 104 -14.14 11.49 18.06
C TYR A 104 -15.37 11.71 17.17
N THR A 105 -15.54 10.90 16.13
CA THR A 105 -16.65 11.01 15.17
C THR A 105 -16.93 9.68 14.49
N ASP A 106 -18.19 9.48 14.06
CA ASP A 106 -18.62 8.38 13.20
C ASP A 106 -18.73 8.78 11.72
N LEU A 107 -18.35 10.01 11.38
CA LEU A 107 -18.48 10.51 10.01
C LEU A 107 -17.44 9.92 9.05
N LEU A 108 -16.30 9.47 9.55
CA LEU A 108 -15.24 8.85 8.75
C LEU A 108 -14.79 7.53 9.38
N GLY A 109 -14.75 6.49 8.57
CA GLY A 109 -14.31 5.15 9.00
C GLY A 109 -13.54 4.43 7.89
N ILE A 110 -12.56 3.62 8.28
CA ILE A 110 -11.80 2.76 7.37
C ILE A 110 -11.90 1.33 7.90
N TYR A 111 -12.35 0.42 7.06
CA TYR A 111 -12.33 -1.01 7.33
C TYR A 111 -11.26 -1.67 6.48
N VAL A 112 -10.47 -2.52 7.09
CA VAL A 112 -9.43 -3.29 6.40
C VAL A 112 -9.69 -4.77 6.58
N VAL A 113 -9.74 -5.47 5.46
CA VAL A 113 -9.94 -6.92 5.35
C VAL A 113 -8.68 -7.51 4.73
N GLU A 114 -7.91 -8.29 5.51
CA GLU A 114 -6.68 -8.94 5.04
C GLU A 114 -6.95 -10.43 4.79
N LEU A 115 -7.21 -10.80 3.53
CA LEU A 115 -7.64 -12.16 3.15
C LEU A 115 -6.61 -13.24 3.52
N LYS A 116 -5.32 -12.91 3.52
CA LYS A 116 -4.24 -13.83 3.91
C LYS A 116 -4.19 -14.17 5.39
N LYS A 117 -4.95 -13.45 6.23
CA LYS A 117 -5.07 -13.69 7.67
C LYS A 117 -6.36 -14.40 8.07
N LEU A 118 -7.08 -14.96 7.10
CA LEU A 118 -8.28 -15.74 7.39
C LEU A 118 -7.96 -16.87 8.38
N PRO A 119 -8.72 -16.99 9.48
CA PRO A 119 -8.54 -18.07 10.44
C PRO A 119 -8.91 -19.43 9.80
N PRO A 120 -8.47 -20.56 10.36
CA PRO A 120 -8.96 -21.87 9.97
C PRO A 120 -10.48 -21.95 10.03
N GLU A 121 -11.05 -22.75 9.13
CA GLU A 121 -12.52 -22.91 9.03
C GLU A 121 -13.13 -23.41 10.35
N GLN A 122 -14.22 -22.77 10.76
CA GLN A 122 -14.97 -23.12 11.98
C GLN A 122 -16.41 -23.45 11.67
N LYS A 123 -17.04 -24.30 12.51
CA LYS A 123 -18.46 -24.70 12.34
C LYS A 123 -19.45 -23.52 12.38
N LYS A 124 -19.12 -22.46 13.11
CA LYS A 124 -19.91 -21.22 13.15
C LYS A 124 -19.00 -20.04 12.90
N GLU A 125 -19.18 -19.43 11.74
CA GLU A 125 -18.42 -18.26 11.34
C GLU A 125 -19.35 -17.04 11.25
N SER A 126 -18.78 -15.87 11.54
CA SER A 126 -19.49 -14.61 11.29
C SER A 126 -19.67 -14.39 9.79
N LEU A 127 -20.69 -13.60 9.43
CA LEU A 127 -20.96 -13.29 8.03
C LEU A 127 -19.76 -12.67 7.32
N ILE A 128 -18.99 -11.81 8.01
CA ILE A 128 -17.78 -11.20 7.44
C ILE A 128 -16.73 -12.26 7.07
N ILE A 129 -16.50 -13.26 7.93
CA ILE A 129 -15.54 -14.35 7.66
C ILE A 129 -16.01 -15.21 6.48
N LYS A 130 -17.30 -15.50 6.38
CA LYS A 130 -17.86 -16.22 5.23
C LYS A 130 -17.63 -15.47 3.91
N TRP A 131 -17.88 -14.15 3.89
CA TRP A 131 -17.58 -13.32 2.73
C TRP A 131 -16.10 -13.25 2.40
N MET A 132 -15.23 -13.16 3.41
CA MET A 132 -13.79 -13.22 3.20
C MET A 132 -13.36 -14.54 2.54
N ARG A 133 -13.93 -15.68 2.97
CA ARG A 133 -13.67 -16.97 2.33
C ARG A 133 -14.14 -17.00 0.88
N PHE A 134 -15.35 -16.50 0.63
CA PHE A 134 -15.88 -16.40 -0.73
C PHE A 134 -14.98 -15.57 -1.64
N LEU A 135 -14.49 -14.42 -1.15
CA LEU A 135 -13.60 -13.53 -1.91
C LEU A 135 -12.17 -14.08 -2.08
N SER A 136 -11.76 -15.03 -1.24
CA SER A 136 -10.44 -15.69 -1.33
C SER A 136 -10.48 -17.05 -2.02
N ALA A 137 -11.67 -17.56 -2.35
CA ALA A 137 -11.83 -18.85 -3.00
C ALA A 137 -11.29 -18.82 -4.44
N GLU A 138 -10.62 -19.89 -4.84
CA GLU A 138 -10.02 -20.06 -6.17
C GLU A 138 -10.64 -21.22 -6.95
N ARG A 139 -11.24 -22.19 -6.23
CA ARG A 139 -11.76 -23.43 -6.83
C ARG A 139 -13.29 -23.46 -6.79
N LYS A 140 -13.87 -24.03 -7.83
CA LYS A 140 -15.33 -24.14 -8.00
C LYS A 140 -16.00 -24.82 -6.81
N GLU A 141 -15.39 -25.90 -6.29
CA GLU A 141 -15.92 -26.69 -5.18
C GLU A 141 -16.02 -25.88 -3.88
N GLU A 142 -15.13 -24.92 -3.68
CA GLU A 142 -15.15 -24.03 -2.52
C GLU A 142 -16.35 -23.09 -2.60
N PHE A 143 -16.63 -22.52 -3.77
CA PHE A 143 -17.81 -21.67 -4.00
C PHE A 143 -19.10 -22.46 -3.81
N GLU A 144 -19.21 -23.67 -4.39
CA GLU A 144 -20.39 -24.53 -4.29
C GLU A 144 -20.71 -24.91 -2.84
N LYS A 145 -19.68 -25.25 -2.06
CA LYS A 145 -19.82 -25.54 -0.62
C LYS A 145 -20.41 -24.33 0.12
N MET A 146 -19.83 -23.16 -0.04
CA MET A 146 -20.27 -21.95 0.66
C MET A 146 -21.67 -21.49 0.21
N ALA A 147 -21.99 -21.62 -1.08
CA ALA A 147 -23.30 -21.31 -1.64
C ALA A 147 -24.40 -22.19 -1.03
N GLY A 148 -24.11 -23.46 -0.72
CA GLY A 148 -25.03 -24.38 -0.05
C GLY A 148 -25.34 -24.01 1.41
N GLU A 149 -24.55 -23.15 2.03
CA GLU A 149 -24.67 -22.80 3.46
C GLU A 149 -25.31 -21.43 3.72
N ASP A 150 -25.36 -20.54 2.72
CA ASP A 150 -25.81 -19.15 2.91
C ASP A 150 -26.48 -18.60 1.63
N ASN A 151 -27.72 -18.12 1.75
CA ASN A 151 -28.50 -17.64 0.61
C ASN A 151 -27.89 -16.44 -0.11
N TYR A 152 -27.25 -15.51 0.62
CA TYR A 152 -26.62 -14.33 0.01
C TYR A 152 -25.34 -14.71 -0.76
N ILE A 153 -24.61 -15.68 -0.23
CA ILE A 153 -23.42 -16.23 -0.91
C ILE A 153 -23.86 -17.04 -2.13
N ASN A 154 -24.96 -17.79 -2.06
CA ASN A 154 -25.53 -18.48 -3.21
C ASN A 154 -25.92 -17.51 -4.33
N GLU A 155 -26.62 -16.42 -4.00
CA GLU A 155 -26.98 -15.38 -4.98
C GLU A 155 -25.74 -14.78 -5.65
N ALA A 156 -24.70 -14.48 -4.88
CA ALA A 156 -23.43 -13.98 -5.40
C ALA A 156 -22.74 -15.01 -6.32
N TYR A 157 -22.77 -16.29 -5.94
CA TYR A 157 -22.22 -17.38 -6.76
C TYR A 157 -22.96 -17.56 -8.08
N GLU A 158 -24.30 -17.50 -8.07
CA GLU A 158 -25.10 -17.54 -9.31
C GLU A 158 -24.76 -16.39 -10.26
N ILE A 159 -24.57 -15.18 -9.71
CA ILE A 159 -24.11 -14.02 -10.50
C ILE A 159 -22.72 -14.27 -11.08
N LEU A 160 -21.79 -14.78 -10.28
CA LEU A 160 -20.43 -15.10 -10.71
C LEU A 160 -20.43 -16.15 -11.83
N GLN A 161 -21.28 -17.21 -11.71
CA GLN A 161 -21.42 -18.21 -12.77
C GLN A 161 -21.94 -17.60 -14.09
N LYS A 162 -22.95 -16.74 -14.01
CA LYS A 162 -23.49 -16.04 -15.21
C LYS A 162 -22.43 -15.15 -15.86
N LEU A 163 -21.64 -14.41 -15.06
CA LEU A 163 -20.55 -13.59 -15.55
C LEU A 163 -19.43 -14.42 -16.19
N SER A 164 -19.11 -15.57 -15.60
CA SER A 164 -18.07 -16.48 -16.11
C SER A 164 -18.49 -17.22 -17.39
N ALA A 165 -19.78 -17.41 -17.60
CA ALA A 165 -20.33 -18.00 -18.82
C ALA A 165 -20.41 -17.01 -20.00
N ASP A 166 -20.32 -15.71 -19.75
CA ASP A 166 -20.31 -14.66 -20.77
C ASP A 166 -18.90 -14.55 -21.36
N GLU A 167 -18.75 -14.97 -22.62
CA GLU A 167 -17.46 -15.01 -23.32
C GLU A 167 -16.82 -13.62 -23.43
N GLN A 168 -17.61 -12.58 -23.67
CA GLN A 168 -17.10 -11.21 -23.77
C GLN A 168 -16.54 -10.74 -22.43
N LYS A 169 -17.23 -10.99 -21.33
CA LYS A 169 -16.78 -10.64 -19.97
C LYS A 169 -15.56 -11.44 -19.55
N ARG A 170 -15.45 -12.70 -19.99
CA ARG A 170 -14.25 -13.51 -19.76
C ARG A 170 -13.05 -12.93 -20.49
N LEU A 171 -13.20 -12.53 -21.75
CA LEU A 171 -12.13 -11.86 -22.50
C LEU A 171 -11.72 -10.52 -21.89
N GLU A 172 -12.67 -9.73 -21.43
CA GLU A 172 -12.40 -8.48 -20.71
C GLU A 172 -11.62 -8.73 -19.41
N TYR A 173 -11.99 -9.78 -18.66
CA TYR A 173 -11.27 -10.18 -17.46
C TYR A 173 -9.84 -10.63 -17.77
N GLU A 174 -9.65 -11.50 -18.77
CA GLU A 174 -8.33 -11.98 -19.20
C GLU A 174 -7.43 -10.83 -19.67
N ALA A 175 -7.97 -9.87 -20.42
CA ALA A 175 -7.24 -8.68 -20.85
C ALA A 175 -6.82 -7.80 -19.64
N ARG A 176 -7.69 -7.64 -18.66
CA ARG A 176 -7.40 -6.91 -17.42
C ARG A 176 -6.33 -7.61 -16.58
N GLN A 177 -6.41 -8.93 -16.44
CA GLN A 177 -5.41 -9.73 -15.74
C GLN A 177 -4.04 -9.60 -16.41
N LYS A 178 -3.99 -9.69 -17.75
CA LYS A 178 -2.76 -9.48 -18.51
C LYS A 178 -2.17 -8.09 -18.26
N ALA A 179 -2.97 -7.03 -18.31
CA ALA A 179 -2.52 -5.68 -18.03
C ALA A 179 -1.93 -5.52 -16.61
N ILE A 180 -2.53 -6.17 -15.60
CA ILE A 180 -2.02 -6.19 -14.22
C ILE A 180 -0.67 -6.92 -14.15
N LEU A 181 -0.54 -8.07 -14.80
CA LEU A 181 0.71 -8.84 -14.84
C LEU A 181 1.82 -8.05 -15.54
N ASP A 182 1.51 -7.42 -16.68
CA ASP A 182 2.45 -6.58 -17.41
C ASP A 182 2.91 -5.37 -16.57
N TYR A 183 1.97 -4.71 -15.89
CA TYR A 183 2.29 -3.62 -14.96
C TYR A 183 3.20 -4.07 -13.82
N ASN A 184 2.88 -5.18 -13.17
CA ASN A 184 3.68 -5.73 -12.07
C ASN A 184 5.08 -6.12 -12.53
N SER A 185 5.21 -6.72 -13.72
CA SER A 185 6.48 -7.06 -14.34
C SER A 185 7.34 -5.82 -14.61
N GLN A 186 6.74 -4.78 -15.18
CA GLN A 186 7.43 -3.50 -15.43
C GLN A 186 7.88 -2.84 -14.12
N MET A 187 7.02 -2.86 -13.10
CA MET A 187 7.36 -2.30 -11.78
C MET A 187 8.51 -3.06 -11.10
N SER A 188 8.52 -4.40 -11.20
CA SER A 188 9.60 -5.23 -10.68
C SER A 188 10.92 -4.91 -11.39
N SER A 189 10.90 -4.90 -12.71
CA SER A 189 12.08 -4.59 -13.53
C SER A 189 12.61 -3.17 -13.26
N SER A 190 11.74 -2.18 -13.15
CA SER A 190 12.13 -0.80 -12.81
C SER A 190 12.72 -0.69 -11.41
N ARG A 191 12.22 -1.49 -10.44
CA ARG A 191 12.78 -1.54 -9.09
C ARG A 191 14.17 -2.16 -9.07
N GLU A 192 14.36 -3.29 -9.76
CA GLU A 192 15.65 -3.97 -9.86
C GLU A 192 16.69 -3.07 -10.52
N GLU A 193 16.33 -2.42 -11.61
CA GLU A 193 17.19 -1.45 -12.29
C GLU A 193 17.53 -0.26 -11.38
N GLY A 194 16.56 0.27 -10.63
CA GLY A 194 16.80 1.33 -9.66
C GLY A 194 17.78 0.92 -8.54
N ILE A 195 17.69 -0.33 -8.05
CA ILE A 195 18.63 -0.89 -7.07
C ILE A 195 20.02 -0.97 -7.69
N ARG A 196 20.17 -1.53 -8.89
CA ARG A 196 21.44 -1.67 -9.60
C ARG A 196 22.13 -0.31 -9.81
N ILE A 197 21.37 0.68 -10.29
CA ILE A 197 21.89 2.04 -10.47
C ILE A 197 22.29 2.65 -9.13
N GLY A 198 21.52 2.43 -8.07
CA GLY A 198 21.81 2.90 -6.73
C GLY A 198 23.11 2.30 -6.17
N GLU A 199 23.32 1.01 -6.35
CA GLU A 199 24.55 0.30 -5.95
C GLU A 199 25.77 0.82 -6.71
N GLU A 200 25.69 0.90 -8.04
CA GLU A 200 26.77 1.46 -8.87
C GLU A 200 27.13 2.91 -8.50
N CYS A 201 26.12 3.74 -8.26
CA CYS A 201 26.34 5.12 -7.82
C CYS A 201 26.95 5.18 -6.42
N GLY A 202 26.51 4.30 -5.51
CA GLY A 202 27.04 4.18 -4.15
C GLY A 202 28.50 3.77 -4.16
N GLU A 203 28.85 2.75 -4.93
CA GLU A 203 30.22 2.27 -5.09
C GLU A 203 31.15 3.37 -5.64
N LYS A 204 30.76 4.01 -6.76
CA LYS A 204 31.53 5.12 -7.34
C LYS A 204 31.73 6.27 -6.37
N ARG A 205 30.69 6.63 -5.58
CA ARG A 205 30.81 7.67 -4.55
C ARG A 205 31.73 7.23 -3.40
N GLY A 206 31.65 5.96 -3.00
CA GLY A 206 32.49 5.37 -1.96
C GLY A 206 33.97 5.41 -2.36
N ILE A 207 34.30 4.94 -3.58
CA ILE A 207 35.67 5.00 -4.14
C ILE A 207 36.19 6.44 -4.15
N LYS A 208 35.41 7.37 -4.72
CA LYS A 208 35.83 8.78 -4.81
C LYS A 208 36.06 9.43 -3.45
N LYS A 209 35.20 9.12 -2.47
CA LYS A 209 35.36 9.60 -1.08
C LYS A 209 36.63 9.01 -0.45
N GLY A 210 36.87 7.69 -0.65
CA GLY A 210 38.06 7.00 -0.18
C GLY A 210 39.35 7.61 -0.75
N GLU A 211 39.39 7.86 -2.06
CA GLU A 211 40.51 8.52 -2.73
C GLU A 211 40.73 9.94 -2.20
N THR A 212 39.67 10.73 -2.03
CA THR A 212 39.78 12.09 -1.50
C THR A 212 40.36 12.09 -0.09
N ARG A 213 39.84 11.20 0.79
CA ARG A 213 40.32 11.03 2.17
C ARG A 213 41.79 10.61 2.22
N LEU A 214 42.16 9.69 1.34
CA LEU A 214 43.54 9.22 1.24
C LEU A 214 44.52 10.35 0.81
N ASN A 215 44.13 11.08 -0.22
CA ASN A 215 44.93 12.19 -0.72
C ASN A 215 45.09 13.29 0.35
N GLU A 216 44.01 13.64 1.04
CA GLU A 216 44.05 14.62 2.13
C GLU A 216 44.96 14.16 3.29
N LEU A 217 44.94 12.88 3.65
CA LEU A 217 45.85 12.34 4.64
C LEU A 217 47.33 12.50 4.19
N TYR A 218 47.60 12.15 2.95
CA TYR A 218 48.96 12.22 2.42
C TYR A 218 49.47 13.67 2.32
N GLU A 219 48.63 14.61 1.89
CA GLU A 219 48.96 16.04 1.86
C GLU A 219 49.27 16.57 3.27
N ARG A 220 48.51 16.19 4.28
CA ARG A 220 48.76 16.60 5.67
C ARG A 220 50.06 16.00 6.23
N LEU A 221 50.30 14.69 6.00
CA LEU A 221 51.53 14.05 6.43
C LEU A 221 52.77 14.67 5.78
N ILE A 222 52.69 15.06 4.49
CA ILE A 222 53.76 15.75 3.78
C ILE A 222 54.00 17.15 4.39
N SER A 223 52.90 17.90 4.61
CA SER A 223 52.95 19.24 5.20
C SER A 223 53.57 19.24 6.59
N ASP A 224 53.27 18.20 7.40
CA ASP A 224 53.80 18.05 8.75
C ASP A 224 55.21 17.45 8.80
N GLY A 225 55.82 17.14 7.64
CA GLY A 225 57.14 16.55 7.54
C GLY A 225 57.24 15.09 8.01
N ARG A 226 56.12 14.38 8.15
CA ARG A 226 55.99 13.00 8.68
C ARG A 226 56.22 11.95 7.59
N THR A 227 57.30 12.05 6.82
CA THR A 227 57.57 11.23 5.62
C THR A 227 57.67 9.72 5.95
N LYS A 228 58.26 9.36 7.10
CA LYS A 228 58.37 7.95 7.51
C LYS A 228 56.99 7.34 7.83
N GLU A 229 56.07 8.12 8.33
CA GLU A 229 54.72 7.69 8.61
C GLU A 229 53.88 7.62 7.34
N LEU A 230 54.13 8.45 6.36
CA LEU A 230 53.57 8.34 5.02
C LEU A 230 53.91 6.99 4.37
N GLU A 231 55.24 6.61 4.40
CA GLU A 231 55.68 5.32 3.85
C GLU A 231 54.95 4.13 4.54
N LYS A 232 54.80 4.20 5.86
CA LYS A 232 54.09 3.17 6.61
C LYS A 232 52.58 3.16 6.28
N ALA A 233 51.96 4.32 6.17
CA ALA A 233 50.52 4.43 5.87
C ALA A 233 50.14 3.88 4.48
N ILE A 234 51.09 3.87 3.52
CA ILE A 234 50.87 3.30 2.19
C ILE A 234 50.69 1.77 2.27
N THR A 235 51.43 1.10 3.12
CA THR A 235 51.53 -0.36 3.17
C THR A 235 50.71 -0.99 4.32
N ASP A 236 50.42 -0.23 5.37
CA ASP A 236 49.74 -0.68 6.60
C ASP A 236 48.39 0.01 6.72
N GLU A 237 47.31 -0.77 6.47
CA GLU A 237 45.93 -0.28 6.49
C GLU A 237 45.46 0.07 7.91
N GLU A 238 45.84 -0.73 8.91
CA GLU A 238 45.44 -0.47 10.31
C GLU A 238 46.11 0.82 10.82
N TYR A 239 47.37 1.01 10.45
CA TYR A 239 48.09 2.24 10.78
C TYR A 239 47.48 3.45 10.07
N ARG A 240 47.10 3.31 8.82
CA ARG A 240 46.39 4.36 8.05
C ARG A 240 45.07 4.75 8.71
N GLU A 241 44.28 3.77 9.17
CA GLU A 241 43.04 4.05 9.91
C GLU A 241 43.29 4.79 11.24
N SER A 242 44.40 4.55 11.92
CA SER A 242 44.77 5.31 13.12
C SER A 242 45.05 6.77 12.79
N LEU A 243 45.74 7.03 11.68
CA LEU A 243 46.02 8.37 11.20
C LEU A 243 44.78 9.12 10.74
N TYR A 244 43.81 8.44 10.14
CA TYR A 244 42.53 9.05 9.81
C TYR A 244 41.78 9.56 11.06
N LYS A 245 41.86 8.85 12.16
CA LYS A 245 41.29 9.29 13.44
C LYS A 245 42.08 10.47 14.01
N GLU A 246 43.40 10.43 13.98
CA GLU A 246 44.28 11.49 14.45
C GLU A 246 44.01 12.81 13.72
N TYR A 247 43.89 12.75 12.38
CA TYR A 247 43.66 13.92 11.54
C TYR A 247 42.17 14.28 11.41
N GLN A 248 41.27 13.57 12.10
CA GLN A 248 39.78 13.74 12.05
C GLN A 248 39.20 13.68 10.64
N LEU A 249 39.79 12.85 9.77
CA LEU A 249 39.35 12.61 8.41
C LEU A 249 38.21 11.55 8.44
N ASN A 250 36.96 11.98 8.66
CA ASN A 250 35.78 11.10 8.69
C ASN A 250 35.25 10.87 7.27
N LEU A 251 34.58 9.68 7.05
CA LEU A 251 33.91 9.35 5.80
C LEU A 251 32.68 10.22 5.54
#